data_2eb5db3de27116d37ed017a508fd7954
#
_entry.id   2eb5db3de27116d37ed017a508fd7954
#
_cell.length_a   1.000
_cell.length_b   1.000
_cell.length_c   1.000
_cell.angle_alpha   90.00
_cell.angle_beta   90.00
_cell.angle_gamma   90.00
#
_symmetry.space_group_name_H-M   'P 1'
#
loop_
_entity.id
_entity.type
_entity.pdbx_description
1 polymer ?
#
loop_
_entity_poly.entity_id
_entity_poly.type
_entity_poly.pdbx_seq_one_letter_code
_entity_poly.pdbx_strand_id
1 'polypeptide(L)'
;MSLADPSDVSRHSARLMLMLLLAPALLWLLGLIVLPHVELGILSLRQRVAPRVYEPSLAQFATFVDEPLYWHTFVRTALMSIVATAITLLMAFPIAWTIAKIARGRVKSMMFVMCLIPFWVSETVRTLGWMILLRESGVLPALLVSLGVTPAPVEMLYHDATILVGLVYTSMLFMVIPLISALESLDDSLIEAAYDLGGNGWSILRQIVIPHAAPGIVAGCIVVFMLTLGNYLTPTLLGGKNSQWFTEQIYTQFITRFNWEQGAAFGFLLLGLSTAIVWAGLKLSGQKFGEVMQRS
;
A
#
# COMPACT_ATOMS: atom_id res chain seq x y z
N MET A 1 -3.70 -35.43 -50.80
CA MET A 1 -4.53 -34.29 -50.37
C MET A 1 -4.94 -34.60 -48.94
N SER A 2 -4.12 -34.14 -47.98
CA SER A 2 -4.31 -34.43 -46.54
C SER A 2 -5.45 -33.52 -46.03
N LEU A 3 -6.55 -34.16 -45.63
CA LEU A 3 -7.65 -33.45 -44.97
C LEU A 3 -7.17 -32.96 -43.59
N ALA A 4 -7.11 -31.66 -43.40
CA ALA A 4 -6.82 -31.07 -42.09
C ALA A 4 -7.81 -31.58 -41.06
N ASP A 5 -7.30 -32.03 -39.92
CA ASP A 5 -8.10 -32.55 -38.81
C ASP A 5 -9.08 -31.48 -38.33
N PRO A 6 -10.42 -31.75 -38.23
CA PRO A 6 -11.42 -30.79 -37.76
C PRO A 6 -11.13 -30.23 -36.37
N SER A 7 -10.34 -30.94 -35.57
CA SER A 7 -9.92 -30.51 -34.24
C SER A 7 -8.92 -29.35 -34.25
N ASP A 8 -8.09 -29.22 -35.27
CA ASP A 8 -7.10 -28.15 -35.41
C ASP A 8 -7.74 -26.82 -35.86
N VAL A 9 -8.77 -26.87 -36.71
CA VAL A 9 -9.52 -25.68 -37.13
C VAL A 9 -10.28 -25.06 -35.95
N SER A 10 -10.86 -25.91 -35.08
CA SER A 10 -11.57 -25.44 -33.88
C SER A 10 -10.61 -24.81 -32.84
N ARG A 11 -9.42 -25.37 -32.70
CA ARG A 11 -8.39 -24.82 -31.80
C ARG A 11 -7.80 -23.50 -32.30
N HIS A 12 -7.61 -23.31 -33.59
CA HIS A 12 -7.15 -22.06 -34.17
C HIS A 12 -8.16 -20.94 -34.03
N SER A 13 -9.44 -21.21 -34.30
CA SER A 13 -10.53 -20.24 -34.14
C SER A 13 -10.72 -19.85 -32.67
N ALA A 14 -10.63 -20.81 -31.72
CA ALA A 14 -10.69 -20.53 -30.29
C ALA A 14 -9.53 -19.68 -29.81
N ARG A 15 -8.30 -19.92 -30.29
CA ARG A 15 -7.13 -19.11 -29.96
C ARG A 15 -7.23 -17.70 -30.52
N LEU A 16 -7.69 -17.54 -31.77
CA LEU A 16 -7.92 -16.23 -32.38
C LEU A 16 -8.96 -15.44 -31.60
N MET A 17 -10.06 -16.07 -31.24
CA MET A 17 -11.12 -15.44 -30.43
C MET A 17 -10.60 -15.04 -29.05
N LEU A 18 -9.79 -15.88 -28.39
CA LEU A 18 -9.16 -15.55 -27.12
C LEU A 18 -8.20 -14.37 -27.25
N MET A 19 -7.37 -14.35 -28.30
CA MET A 19 -6.46 -13.21 -28.57
C MET A 19 -7.23 -11.91 -28.84
N LEU A 20 -8.32 -11.96 -29.60
CA LEU A 20 -9.18 -10.79 -29.86
C LEU A 20 -9.86 -10.28 -28.58
N LEU A 21 -10.31 -11.18 -27.71
CA LEU A 21 -10.91 -10.79 -26.43
C LEU A 21 -9.88 -10.22 -25.44
N LEU A 22 -8.65 -10.73 -25.45
CA LEU A 22 -7.56 -10.26 -24.59
C LEU A 22 -6.86 -9.02 -25.17
N ALA A 23 -6.95 -8.77 -26.47
CA ALA A 23 -6.24 -7.69 -27.14
C ALA A 23 -6.48 -6.30 -26.52
N PRO A 24 -7.70 -5.87 -26.19
CA PRO A 24 -7.93 -4.56 -25.58
C PRO A 24 -7.23 -4.44 -24.20
N ALA A 25 -7.29 -5.49 -23.37
CA ALA A 25 -6.64 -5.50 -22.06
C ALA A 25 -5.11 -5.51 -22.18
N LEU A 26 -4.57 -6.30 -23.11
CA LEU A 26 -3.13 -6.36 -23.38
C LEU A 26 -2.62 -5.05 -23.97
N LEU A 27 -3.32 -4.43 -24.91
CA LEU A 27 -2.95 -3.14 -25.48
C LEU A 27 -2.96 -2.04 -24.41
N TRP A 28 -3.96 -2.03 -23.53
CA TRP A 28 -4.03 -1.11 -22.40
C TRP A 28 -2.84 -1.31 -21.45
N LEU A 29 -2.55 -2.55 -21.07
CA LEU A 29 -1.43 -2.89 -20.18
C LEU A 29 -0.09 -2.51 -20.79
N LEU A 30 0.15 -2.88 -22.04
CA LEU A 30 1.41 -2.58 -22.74
C LEU A 30 1.57 -1.07 -22.97
N GLY A 31 0.52 -0.38 -23.45
CA GLY A 31 0.58 1.03 -23.79
C GLY A 31 0.63 1.96 -22.59
N LEU A 32 -0.14 1.68 -21.53
CA LEU A 32 -0.27 2.58 -20.40
C LEU A 32 0.54 2.17 -19.16
N ILE A 33 0.96 0.92 -19.07
CA ILE A 33 1.78 0.46 -17.95
C ILE A 33 3.21 0.17 -18.41
N VAL A 34 3.41 -0.80 -19.32
CA VAL A 34 4.77 -1.27 -19.66
C VAL A 34 5.57 -0.17 -20.35
N LEU A 35 4.99 0.50 -21.36
CA LEU A 35 5.71 1.51 -22.17
C LEU A 35 6.24 2.68 -21.32
N PRO A 36 5.47 3.34 -20.43
CA PRO A 36 6.00 4.38 -19.55
C PRO A 36 7.10 3.87 -18.61
N HIS A 37 7.00 2.63 -18.10
CA HIS A 37 8.04 2.07 -17.24
C HIS A 37 9.33 1.77 -18.01
N VAL A 38 9.22 1.31 -19.27
CA VAL A 38 10.39 1.13 -20.14
C VAL A 38 11.07 2.48 -20.41
N GLU A 39 10.30 3.52 -20.73
CA GLU A 39 10.83 4.86 -20.96
C GLU A 39 11.53 5.42 -19.71
N LEU A 40 10.90 5.30 -18.53
CA LEU A 40 11.54 5.66 -17.27
C LEU A 40 12.79 4.83 -17.00
N GLY A 41 12.82 3.54 -17.40
CA GLY A 41 14.00 2.69 -17.32
C GLY A 41 15.15 3.20 -18.18
N ILE A 42 14.86 3.60 -19.41
CA ILE A 42 15.84 4.21 -20.31
C ILE A 42 16.35 5.55 -19.72
N LEU A 43 15.46 6.38 -19.19
CA LEU A 43 15.80 7.62 -18.51
C LEU A 43 16.76 7.40 -17.33
N SER A 44 16.52 6.38 -16.51
CA SER A 44 17.32 6.08 -15.32
C SER A 44 18.74 5.63 -15.63
N LEU A 45 18.99 5.10 -16.85
CA LEU A 45 20.26 4.57 -17.31
C LEU A 45 21.05 5.54 -18.19
N ARG A 46 20.66 6.81 -18.20
CA ARG A 46 21.38 7.84 -18.96
C ARG A 46 21.77 9.04 -18.09
N GLN A 47 22.83 9.73 -18.51
CA GLN A 47 23.28 10.98 -17.92
C GLN A 47 23.31 12.06 -18.99
N ARG A 48 22.87 13.26 -18.62
CA ARG A 48 22.97 14.43 -19.47
C ARG A 48 24.37 15.04 -19.33
N VAL A 49 25.16 14.98 -20.40
CA VAL A 49 26.54 15.53 -20.45
C VAL A 49 26.59 16.91 -21.08
N ALA A 50 25.62 17.25 -21.95
CA ALA A 50 25.46 18.59 -22.54
C ALA A 50 23.98 18.85 -22.88
N PRO A 51 23.56 20.08 -23.24
CA PRO A 51 22.22 20.35 -23.68
C PRO A 51 21.82 19.41 -24.84
N ARG A 52 20.81 18.52 -24.60
CA ARG A 52 20.31 17.52 -25.53
C ARG A 52 21.29 16.38 -25.90
N VAL A 53 22.41 16.25 -25.19
CA VAL A 53 23.36 15.13 -25.38
C VAL A 53 23.29 14.24 -24.14
N TYR A 54 23.00 12.96 -24.36
CA TYR A 54 22.83 11.95 -23.32
C TYR A 54 23.75 10.77 -23.60
N GLU A 55 24.36 10.25 -22.55
CA GLU A 55 25.20 9.06 -22.60
C GLU A 55 24.67 7.99 -21.63
N PRO A 56 24.79 6.70 -21.96
CA PRO A 56 24.48 5.64 -21.01
C PRO A 56 25.37 5.74 -19.78
N SER A 57 24.75 5.78 -18.59
CA SER A 57 25.49 5.97 -17.33
C SER A 57 24.68 5.45 -16.14
N LEU A 58 25.39 4.93 -15.14
CA LEU A 58 24.84 4.58 -13.82
C LEU A 58 25.08 5.67 -12.77
N ALA A 59 25.53 6.85 -13.18
CA ALA A 59 25.87 7.96 -12.26
C ALA A 59 24.70 8.35 -11.34
N GLN A 60 23.44 8.21 -11.81
CA GLN A 60 22.26 8.53 -11.02
C GLN A 60 22.10 7.56 -9.82
N PHE A 61 22.46 6.30 -10.02
CA PHE A 61 22.48 5.30 -8.94
C PHE A 61 23.69 5.49 -8.02
N ALA A 62 24.84 5.90 -8.54
CA ALA A 62 26.01 6.25 -7.73
C ALA A 62 25.69 7.45 -6.81
N THR A 63 25.04 8.50 -7.31
CA THR A 63 24.60 9.65 -6.52
C THR A 63 23.70 9.24 -5.33
N PHE A 64 22.86 8.20 -5.50
CA PHE A 64 22.04 7.67 -4.40
C PHE A 64 22.90 7.09 -3.27
N VAL A 65 23.99 6.41 -3.60
CA VAL A 65 24.89 5.78 -2.61
C VAL A 65 25.81 6.82 -1.97
N ASP A 66 26.31 7.78 -2.77
CA ASP A 66 27.30 8.76 -2.34
C ASP A 66 26.69 9.84 -1.42
N GLU A 67 25.40 10.14 -1.59
CA GLU A 67 24.71 11.17 -0.81
C GLU A 67 23.93 10.56 0.37
N PRO A 68 24.41 10.75 1.62
CA PRO A 68 23.77 10.17 2.81
C PRO A 68 22.29 10.53 2.98
N LEU A 69 21.89 11.72 2.50
CA LEU A 69 20.51 12.19 2.56
C LEU A 69 19.56 11.22 1.87
N TYR A 70 19.90 10.74 0.67
CA TYR A 70 19.02 9.88 -0.11
C TYR A 70 18.88 8.48 0.51
N TRP A 71 20.00 7.93 0.97
CA TRP A 71 20.01 6.65 1.66
C TRP A 71 19.21 6.68 2.97
N HIS A 72 19.46 7.68 3.82
CA HIS A 72 18.72 7.84 5.08
C HIS A 72 17.21 7.99 4.83
N THR A 73 16.82 8.84 3.88
CA THR A 73 15.41 9.06 3.52
C THR A 73 14.76 7.80 2.98
N PHE A 74 15.49 7.02 2.17
CA PHE A 74 15.03 5.77 1.60
C PHE A 74 14.74 4.71 2.67
N VAL A 75 15.71 4.46 3.55
CA VAL A 75 15.56 3.49 4.65
C VAL A 75 14.47 3.94 5.62
N ARG A 76 14.43 5.23 5.96
CA ARG A 76 13.39 5.79 6.83
C ARG A 76 12.00 5.60 6.23
N THR A 77 11.80 5.91 4.95
CA THR A 77 10.52 5.71 4.27
C THR A 77 10.08 4.25 4.31
N ALA A 78 11.00 3.32 4.06
CA ALA A 78 10.71 1.88 4.14
C ALA A 78 10.28 1.45 5.55
N LEU A 79 11.03 1.84 6.57
CA LEU A 79 10.75 1.49 7.97
C LEU A 79 9.42 2.08 8.43
N MET A 80 9.17 3.35 8.15
CA MET A 80 7.93 4.03 8.52
C MET A 80 6.72 3.41 7.79
N SER A 81 6.87 2.98 6.54
CA SER A 81 5.82 2.28 5.79
C SER A 81 5.52 0.90 6.39
N ILE A 82 6.54 0.17 6.86
CA ILE A 82 6.35 -1.09 7.58
C ILE A 82 5.61 -0.85 8.90
N VAL A 83 6.03 0.15 9.67
CA VAL A 83 5.37 0.52 10.93
C VAL A 83 3.92 0.95 10.71
N ALA A 84 3.66 1.80 9.71
CA ALA A 84 2.31 2.20 9.34
C ALA A 84 1.44 1.00 8.97
N THR A 85 1.98 0.04 8.20
CA THR A 85 1.29 -1.20 7.83
C THR A 85 0.95 -2.05 9.06
N ALA A 86 1.91 -2.21 9.98
CA ALA A 86 1.71 -2.96 11.21
C ALA A 86 0.64 -2.32 12.11
N ILE A 87 0.68 -1.00 12.29
CA ILE A 87 -0.34 -0.26 13.06
C ILE A 87 -1.71 -0.38 12.38
N THR A 88 -1.77 -0.23 11.05
CA THR A 88 -3.01 -0.39 10.29
C THR A 88 -3.59 -1.79 10.47
N LEU A 89 -2.79 -2.84 10.43
CA LEU A 89 -3.22 -4.23 10.67
C LEU A 89 -3.79 -4.38 12.09
N LEU A 90 -3.07 -3.89 13.10
CA LEU A 90 -3.50 -3.98 14.51
C LEU A 90 -4.83 -3.28 14.75
N MET A 91 -5.06 -2.13 14.11
CA MET A 91 -6.32 -1.39 14.22
C MET A 91 -7.44 -1.97 13.36
N ALA A 92 -7.12 -2.43 12.15
CA ALA A 92 -8.10 -2.96 11.21
C ALA A 92 -8.62 -4.35 11.62
N PHE A 93 -7.77 -5.18 12.27
CA PHE A 93 -8.15 -6.55 12.63
C PHE A 93 -9.36 -6.60 13.56
N PRO A 94 -9.43 -5.88 14.69
CA PRO A 94 -10.61 -5.89 15.56
C PRO A 94 -11.86 -5.31 14.87
N ILE A 95 -11.70 -4.32 14.00
CA ILE A 95 -12.81 -3.76 13.20
C ILE A 95 -13.34 -4.83 12.24
N ALA A 96 -12.45 -5.46 11.48
CA ALA A 96 -12.81 -6.51 10.52
C ALA A 96 -13.44 -7.73 11.24
N TRP A 97 -12.88 -8.14 12.38
CA TRP A 97 -13.46 -9.20 13.22
C TRP A 97 -14.88 -8.88 13.67
N THR A 98 -15.10 -7.66 14.15
CA THR A 98 -16.43 -7.22 14.62
C THR A 98 -17.45 -7.25 13.48
N ILE A 99 -17.06 -6.76 12.29
CA ILE A 99 -17.93 -6.74 11.10
C ILE A 99 -18.20 -8.16 10.60
N ALA A 100 -17.15 -9.01 10.53
CA ALA A 100 -17.27 -10.35 9.94
C ALA A 100 -17.98 -11.36 10.85
N LYS A 101 -17.74 -11.30 12.19
CA LYS A 101 -18.12 -12.35 13.12
C LYS A 101 -19.15 -11.93 14.17
N ILE A 102 -19.19 -10.67 14.59
CA ILE A 102 -20.07 -10.21 15.67
C ILE A 102 -21.30 -9.52 15.11
N ALA A 103 -21.13 -8.60 14.17
CA ALA A 103 -22.22 -7.82 13.61
C ALA A 103 -23.12 -8.66 12.71
N ARG A 104 -24.43 -8.49 12.82
CA ARG A 104 -25.44 -9.22 12.00
C ARG A 104 -26.46 -8.26 11.39
N GLY A 105 -27.03 -8.66 10.25
CA GLY A 105 -28.11 -7.93 9.58
C GLY A 105 -27.75 -6.47 9.26
N ARG A 106 -28.62 -5.53 9.61
CA ARG A 106 -28.46 -4.09 9.31
C ARG A 106 -27.21 -3.48 9.96
N VAL A 107 -26.84 -3.95 11.17
CA VAL A 107 -25.67 -3.43 11.88
C VAL A 107 -24.38 -3.73 11.10
N LYS A 108 -24.24 -4.96 10.58
CA LYS A 108 -23.10 -5.35 9.73
C LYS A 108 -22.98 -4.42 8.52
N SER A 109 -24.06 -4.26 7.76
CA SER A 109 -24.08 -3.39 6.58
C SER A 109 -23.76 -1.94 6.93
N MET A 110 -24.30 -1.43 8.03
CA MET A 110 -24.06 -0.06 8.49
C MET A 110 -22.60 0.15 8.89
N MET A 111 -21.99 -0.77 9.63
CA MET A 111 -20.57 -0.70 10.00
C MET A 111 -19.66 -0.74 8.77
N PHE A 112 -19.97 -1.62 7.81
CA PHE A 112 -19.22 -1.70 6.55
C PHE A 112 -19.32 -0.37 5.76
N VAL A 113 -20.52 0.19 5.60
CA VAL A 113 -20.72 1.49 4.95
C VAL A 113 -19.98 2.61 5.67
N MET A 114 -20.00 2.63 7.01
CA MET A 114 -19.24 3.61 7.80
C MET A 114 -17.73 3.56 7.53
N CYS A 115 -17.17 2.37 7.30
CA CYS A 115 -15.77 2.24 6.87
C CYS A 115 -15.51 2.83 5.48
N LEU A 116 -16.54 2.84 4.60
CA LEU A 116 -16.42 3.36 3.23
C LEU A 116 -16.59 4.88 3.14
N ILE A 117 -17.36 5.50 4.06
CA ILE A 117 -17.67 6.95 4.03
C ILE A 117 -16.42 7.82 3.85
N PRO A 118 -15.32 7.61 4.63
CA PRO A 118 -14.12 8.41 4.46
C PRO A 118 -13.53 8.35 3.05
N PHE A 119 -13.82 7.31 2.30
CA PHE A 119 -13.27 7.12 0.95
C PHE A 119 -13.96 7.98 -0.11
N TRP A 120 -15.17 8.46 0.16
CA TRP A 120 -15.87 9.39 -0.74
C TRP A 120 -15.27 10.80 -0.72
N VAL A 121 -14.45 11.09 0.28
CA VAL A 121 -13.71 12.36 0.37
C VAL A 121 -12.31 12.14 -0.20
N SER A 122 -11.81 13.08 -1.00
CA SER A 122 -10.48 12.97 -1.58
C SER A 122 -9.39 12.89 -0.50
N GLU A 123 -8.30 12.20 -0.79
CA GLU A 123 -7.16 12.05 0.14
C GLU A 123 -6.62 13.42 0.58
N THR A 124 -6.53 14.37 -0.34
CA THR A 124 -6.08 15.73 -0.05
C THR A 124 -6.95 16.41 1.02
N VAL A 125 -8.27 16.36 0.86
CA VAL A 125 -9.20 17.00 1.82
C VAL A 125 -9.13 16.31 3.18
N ARG A 126 -9.02 14.99 3.21
CA ARG A 126 -8.85 14.23 4.45
C ARG A 126 -7.56 14.59 5.19
N THR A 127 -6.46 14.68 4.46
CA THR A 127 -5.14 15.04 5.03
C THR A 127 -5.11 16.48 5.52
N LEU A 128 -5.72 17.42 4.77
CA LEU A 128 -5.91 18.80 5.22
C LEU A 128 -6.78 18.88 6.46
N GLY A 129 -7.82 18.05 6.57
CA GLY A 129 -8.63 17.92 7.79
C GLY A 129 -7.79 17.53 9.01
N TRP A 130 -6.92 16.53 8.86
CA TRP A 130 -5.98 16.15 9.90
C TRP A 130 -5.00 17.27 10.25
N MET A 131 -4.49 17.99 9.25
CA MET A 131 -3.61 19.14 9.46
C MET A 131 -4.28 20.22 10.32
N ILE A 132 -5.55 20.54 10.06
CA ILE A 132 -6.30 21.53 10.82
C ILE A 132 -6.57 21.04 12.25
N LEU A 133 -6.89 19.75 12.43
CA LEU A 133 -7.17 19.17 13.75
C LEU A 133 -5.95 19.10 14.66
N LEU A 134 -4.75 18.84 14.09
CA LEU A 134 -3.52 18.61 14.84
C LEU A 134 -2.67 19.86 15.05
N ARG A 135 -3.03 20.97 14.39
CA ARG A 135 -2.35 22.26 14.54
C ARG A 135 -2.47 22.76 15.97
N GLU A 136 -1.48 23.54 16.46
CA GLU A 136 -1.49 24.14 17.81
C GLU A 136 -2.83 24.81 18.17
N SER A 137 -3.42 25.55 17.21
CA SER A 137 -4.75 26.17 17.33
C SER A 137 -5.90 25.23 17.01
N GLY A 138 -5.65 23.94 16.84
CA GLY A 138 -6.65 22.95 16.44
C GLY A 138 -7.47 22.39 17.59
N VAL A 139 -8.49 21.60 17.24
CA VAL A 139 -9.43 21.01 18.21
C VAL A 139 -8.75 20.00 19.13
N LEU A 140 -7.82 19.18 18.61
CA LEU A 140 -7.16 18.14 19.42
C LEU A 140 -6.25 18.71 20.52
N PRO A 141 -5.33 19.65 20.28
CA PRO A 141 -4.58 20.30 21.35
C PRO A 141 -5.49 21.01 22.36
N ALA A 142 -6.54 21.71 21.91
CA ALA A 142 -7.50 22.35 22.81
C ALA A 142 -8.22 21.33 23.72
N LEU A 143 -8.60 20.17 23.17
CA LEU A 143 -9.20 19.07 23.93
C LEU A 143 -8.24 18.51 24.98
N LEU A 144 -6.95 18.29 24.62
CA LEU A 144 -5.93 17.79 25.55
C LEU A 144 -5.73 18.74 26.73
N VAL A 145 -5.75 20.05 26.49
CA VAL A 145 -5.69 21.06 27.56
C VAL A 145 -6.95 21.01 28.46
N SER A 146 -8.15 20.91 27.85
CA SER A 146 -9.41 20.83 28.60
C SER A 146 -9.53 19.59 29.47
N LEU A 147 -8.89 18.46 29.01
CA LEU A 147 -8.81 17.21 29.78
C LEU A 147 -7.68 17.20 30.83
N GLY A 148 -6.87 18.27 30.90
CA GLY A 148 -5.76 18.37 31.85
C GLY A 148 -4.55 17.50 31.49
N VAL A 149 -4.48 16.99 30.25
CA VAL A 149 -3.36 16.16 29.78
C VAL A 149 -2.13 17.02 29.49
N THR A 150 -2.32 18.22 28.97
CA THR A 150 -1.24 19.18 28.70
C THR A 150 -1.52 20.53 29.35
N PRO A 151 -0.51 21.26 29.86
CA PRO A 151 -0.70 22.55 30.46
C PRO A 151 -1.02 23.69 29.49
N ALA A 152 -0.65 23.50 28.20
CA ALA A 152 -0.87 24.45 27.10
C ALA A 152 -1.09 23.70 25.79
N PRO A 153 -1.69 24.34 24.76
CA PRO A 153 -1.79 23.76 23.44
C PRO A 153 -0.37 23.45 22.89
N VAL A 154 -0.23 22.25 22.29
CA VAL A 154 1.04 21.75 21.74
C VAL A 154 0.88 21.55 20.24
N GLU A 155 1.86 22.02 19.45
CA GLU A 155 1.92 21.72 18.03
C GLU A 155 2.18 20.22 17.84
N MET A 156 1.20 19.52 17.29
CA MET A 156 1.29 18.07 17.03
C MET A 156 1.74 17.78 15.60
N LEU A 157 1.74 18.78 14.71
CA LEU A 157 2.21 18.62 13.34
C LEU A 157 3.73 18.49 13.29
N TYR A 158 4.20 18.08 12.13
CA TYR A 158 5.63 18.01 11.79
C TYR A 158 6.44 16.98 12.59
N HIS A 159 5.73 15.96 13.11
CA HIS A 159 6.30 14.81 13.80
C HIS A 159 6.03 13.51 13.04
N ASP A 160 6.90 12.53 13.22
CA ASP A 160 6.75 11.18 12.61
C ASP A 160 5.45 10.51 13.03
N ALA A 161 5.02 10.69 14.28
CA ALA A 161 3.75 10.17 14.78
C ALA A 161 2.55 10.70 13.99
N THR A 162 2.58 11.97 13.59
CA THR A 162 1.51 12.59 12.82
C THR A 162 1.45 12.05 11.39
N ILE A 163 2.62 11.83 10.78
CA ILE A 163 2.70 11.15 9.47
C ILE A 163 2.09 9.76 9.57
N LEU A 164 2.44 8.99 10.61
CA LEU A 164 1.89 7.65 10.84
C LEU A 164 0.36 7.67 11.01
N VAL A 165 -0.18 8.60 11.79
CA VAL A 165 -1.64 8.77 11.95
C VAL A 165 -2.30 9.02 10.58
N GLY A 166 -1.76 9.92 9.78
CA GLY A 166 -2.27 10.20 8.44
C GLY A 166 -2.20 8.98 7.51
N LEU A 167 -1.06 8.28 7.47
CA LEU A 167 -0.87 7.09 6.64
C LEU A 167 -1.80 5.94 7.06
N VAL A 168 -1.93 5.68 8.35
CA VAL A 168 -2.84 4.66 8.89
C VAL A 168 -4.28 4.98 8.52
N TYR A 169 -4.70 6.23 8.72
CA TYR A 169 -6.06 6.66 8.40
C TYR A 169 -6.37 6.52 6.91
N THR A 170 -5.47 6.96 6.04
CA THR A 170 -5.69 6.93 4.58
C THR A 170 -5.69 5.51 4.00
N SER A 171 -4.96 4.58 4.62
CA SER A 171 -4.83 3.20 4.15
C SER A 171 -5.74 2.18 4.86
N MET A 172 -6.45 2.58 5.92
CA MET A 172 -7.24 1.69 6.79
C MET A 172 -8.20 0.79 6.00
N LEU A 173 -8.93 1.35 5.04
CA LEU A 173 -9.94 0.61 4.27
C LEU A 173 -9.31 -0.52 3.45
N PHE A 174 -8.13 -0.29 2.89
CA PHE A 174 -7.42 -1.29 2.09
C PHE A 174 -6.92 -2.48 2.91
N MET A 175 -6.84 -2.33 4.24
CA MET A 175 -6.58 -3.42 5.17
C MET A 175 -7.88 -4.11 5.61
N VAL A 176 -8.93 -3.33 5.89
CA VAL A 176 -10.20 -3.85 6.43
C VAL A 176 -10.91 -4.77 5.43
N ILE A 177 -10.95 -4.41 4.14
CA ILE A 177 -11.68 -5.18 3.12
C ILE A 177 -11.16 -6.62 2.98
N PRO A 178 -9.86 -6.86 2.70
CA PRO A 178 -9.37 -8.23 2.57
C PRO A 178 -9.45 -9.02 3.89
N LEU A 179 -9.33 -8.35 5.03
CA LEU A 179 -9.53 -8.99 6.34
C LEU A 179 -10.97 -9.44 6.55
N ILE A 180 -11.96 -8.61 6.23
CA ILE A 180 -13.38 -9.01 6.32
C ILE A 180 -13.63 -10.22 5.44
N SER A 181 -13.21 -10.19 4.17
CA SER A 181 -13.41 -11.30 3.22
C SER A 181 -12.79 -12.60 3.75
N ALA A 182 -11.57 -12.55 4.27
CA ALA A 182 -10.91 -13.72 4.82
C ALA A 182 -11.57 -14.23 6.10
N LEU A 183 -12.01 -13.34 6.99
CA LEU A 183 -12.67 -13.71 8.23
C LEU A 183 -14.10 -14.24 8.00
N GLU A 184 -14.82 -13.72 7.02
CA GLU A 184 -16.16 -14.23 6.66
C GLU A 184 -16.11 -15.66 6.12
N SER A 185 -15.03 -16.06 5.46
CA SER A 185 -14.86 -17.42 4.94
C SER A 185 -14.56 -18.46 6.04
N LEU A 186 -14.26 -18.05 7.26
CA LEU A 186 -14.05 -18.96 8.40
C LEU A 186 -15.41 -19.46 8.91
N ASP A 187 -15.60 -20.78 8.95
CA ASP A 187 -16.82 -21.39 9.49
C ASP A 187 -16.86 -21.22 11.03
N ASP A 188 -17.96 -20.70 11.54
CA ASP A 188 -18.17 -20.48 12.97
C ASP A 188 -18.15 -21.80 13.76
N SER A 189 -18.53 -22.92 13.13
CA SER A 189 -18.46 -24.26 13.74
C SER A 189 -17.06 -24.67 14.17
N LEU A 190 -16.01 -24.20 13.47
CA LEU A 190 -14.61 -24.43 13.86
C LEU A 190 -14.24 -23.73 15.17
N ILE A 191 -14.80 -22.53 15.38
CA ILE A 191 -14.61 -21.75 16.60
C ILE A 191 -15.35 -22.42 17.76
N GLU A 192 -16.61 -22.85 17.54
CA GLU A 192 -17.43 -23.57 18.52
C GLU A 192 -16.78 -24.88 18.95
N ALA A 193 -16.35 -25.71 17.99
CA ALA A 193 -15.65 -26.96 18.27
C ALA A 193 -14.37 -26.78 19.07
N ALA A 194 -13.63 -25.67 18.82
CA ALA A 194 -12.43 -25.37 19.57
C ALA A 194 -12.73 -24.97 21.03
N TYR A 195 -13.83 -24.28 21.28
CA TYR A 195 -14.31 -24.00 22.64
C TYR A 195 -14.73 -25.28 23.36
N ASP A 196 -15.45 -26.19 22.69
CA ASP A 196 -15.87 -27.47 23.23
C ASP A 196 -14.68 -28.37 23.65
N LEU A 197 -13.56 -28.24 22.93
CA LEU A 197 -12.28 -28.89 23.26
C LEU A 197 -11.49 -28.17 24.36
N GLY A 198 -12.06 -27.14 25.00
CA GLY A 198 -11.43 -26.41 26.10
C GLY A 198 -10.45 -25.31 25.65
N GLY A 199 -10.47 -24.92 24.38
CA GLY A 199 -9.68 -23.78 23.85
C GLY A 199 -10.13 -22.47 24.46
N ASN A 200 -9.16 -21.62 24.84
CA ASN A 200 -9.43 -20.24 25.23
C ASN A 200 -9.38 -19.29 24.01
N GLY A 201 -9.94 -18.10 24.15
CA GLY A 201 -10.03 -17.13 23.05
C GLY A 201 -8.69 -16.79 22.41
N TRP A 202 -7.60 -16.73 23.18
CA TRP A 202 -6.25 -16.48 22.66
C TRP A 202 -5.69 -17.67 21.85
N SER A 203 -5.92 -18.88 22.32
CA SER A 203 -5.54 -20.12 21.61
C SER A 203 -6.29 -20.22 20.26
N ILE A 204 -7.60 -19.97 20.27
CA ILE A 204 -8.45 -19.97 19.07
C ILE A 204 -7.99 -18.91 18.09
N LEU A 205 -7.73 -17.69 18.57
CA LEU A 205 -7.24 -16.60 17.73
C LEU A 205 -5.94 -17.00 17.03
N ARG A 206 -4.95 -17.54 17.79
CA ARG A 206 -3.62 -17.84 17.27
C ARG A 206 -3.57 -19.09 16.39
N GLN A 207 -4.36 -20.13 16.72
CA GLN A 207 -4.25 -21.45 16.07
C GLN A 207 -5.26 -21.66 14.95
N ILE A 208 -6.39 -20.92 14.95
CA ILE A 208 -7.46 -21.09 13.99
C ILE A 208 -7.65 -19.79 13.18
N VAL A 209 -7.94 -18.69 13.85
CA VAL A 209 -8.39 -17.45 13.19
C VAL A 209 -7.25 -16.81 12.37
N ILE A 210 -6.07 -16.57 12.99
CA ILE A 210 -4.94 -15.95 12.30
C ILE A 210 -4.43 -16.82 11.14
N PRO A 211 -4.21 -18.14 11.28
CA PRO A 211 -3.81 -18.97 10.16
C PRO A 211 -4.84 -19.01 9.03
N HIS A 212 -6.14 -19.05 9.35
CA HIS A 212 -7.19 -18.99 8.34
C HIS A 212 -7.25 -17.63 7.64
N ALA A 213 -7.14 -16.53 8.38
CA ALA A 213 -7.14 -15.17 7.85
C ALA A 213 -5.81 -14.76 7.19
N ALA A 214 -4.75 -15.59 7.27
CA ALA A 214 -3.43 -15.27 6.76
C ALA A 214 -3.40 -14.78 5.30
N PRO A 215 -4.16 -15.34 4.34
CA PRO A 215 -4.22 -14.81 2.97
C PRO A 215 -4.72 -13.37 2.93
N GLY A 216 -5.80 -13.05 3.68
CA GLY A 216 -6.34 -11.69 3.78
C GLY A 216 -5.40 -10.72 4.49
N ILE A 217 -4.73 -11.18 5.56
CA ILE A 217 -3.71 -10.39 6.27
C ILE A 217 -2.57 -10.02 5.31
N VAL A 218 -2.04 -11.00 4.58
CA VAL A 218 -0.92 -10.77 3.64
C VAL A 218 -1.34 -9.87 2.50
N ALA A 219 -2.51 -10.10 1.89
CA ALA A 219 -3.04 -9.24 0.83
C ALA A 219 -3.21 -7.79 1.31
N GLY A 220 -3.84 -7.59 2.46
CA GLY A 220 -4.01 -6.27 3.07
C GLY A 220 -2.68 -5.60 3.39
N CYS A 221 -1.73 -6.33 3.99
CA CYS A 221 -0.40 -5.80 4.29
C CYS A 221 0.36 -5.38 3.03
N ILE A 222 0.31 -6.16 1.95
CA ILE A 222 0.95 -5.81 0.68
C ILE A 222 0.37 -4.52 0.13
N VAL A 223 -0.95 -4.41 0.04
CA VAL A 223 -1.60 -3.22 -0.51
C VAL A 223 -1.30 -1.99 0.34
N VAL A 224 -1.47 -2.08 1.66
CA VAL A 224 -1.21 -0.96 2.58
C VAL A 224 0.26 -0.55 2.56
N PHE A 225 1.19 -1.50 2.56
CA PHE A 225 2.61 -1.21 2.46
C PHE A 225 2.96 -0.46 1.17
N MET A 226 2.44 -0.91 0.02
CA MET A 226 2.70 -0.24 -1.26
C MET A 226 2.08 1.16 -1.31
N LEU A 227 0.87 1.35 -0.77
CA LEU A 227 0.22 2.64 -0.68
C LEU A 227 0.98 3.62 0.22
N THR A 228 1.45 3.16 1.38
CA THR A 228 2.20 4.00 2.33
C THR A 228 3.61 4.32 1.84
N LEU A 229 4.31 3.36 1.23
CA LEU A 229 5.63 3.55 0.65
C LEU A 229 5.61 4.57 -0.49
N GLY A 230 4.60 4.47 -1.38
CA GLY A 230 4.40 5.37 -2.51
C GLY A 230 3.70 6.70 -2.17
N ASN A 231 3.26 6.89 -0.92
CA ASN A 231 2.55 8.11 -0.54
C ASN A 231 3.48 9.33 -0.52
N TYR A 232 3.06 10.37 -1.22
CA TYR A 232 3.75 11.67 -1.26
C TYR A 232 3.01 12.72 -0.43
N LEU A 233 1.66 12.70 -0.52
CA LEU A 233 0.83 13.80 -0.04
C LEU A 233 0.82 13.90 1.50
N THR A 234 0.60 12.78 2.18
CA THR A 234 0.48 12.75 3.64
C THR A 234 1.77 13.18 4.34
N PRO A 235 2.97 12.65 3.98
CA PRO A 235 4.23 13.14 4.54
C PRO A 235 4.50 14.62 4.28
N THR A 236 4.21 15.11 3.08
CA THR A 236 4.43 16.51 2.71
C THR A 236 3.55 17.46 3.51
N LEU A 237 2.27 17.12 3.73
CA LEU A 237 1.33 17.99 4.45
C LEU A 237 1.47 17.89 5.97
N LEU A 238 1.65 16.69 6.53
CA LEU A 238 1.67 16.45 7.97
C LEU A 238 3.08 16.46 8.57
N GLY A 239 4.10 16.10 7.78
CA GLY A 239 5.47 16.00 8.25
C GLY A 239 6.30 17.26 8.09
N GLY A 240 5.88 18.18 7.22
CA GLY A 240 6.58 19.43 6.97
C GLY A 240 7.97 19.26 6.35
N LYS A 241 8.75 20.36 6.32
CA LYS A 241 10.03 20.42 5.61
C LYS A 241 11.12 19.46 6.12
N ASN A 242 11.00 19.00 7.36
CA ASN A 242 11.99 18.12 7.99
C ASN A 242 11.65 16.64 7.89
N SER A 243 10.48 16.30 7.34
CA SER A 243 10.02 14.90 7.29
C SER A 243 10.80 14.03 6.31
N GLN A 244 11.33 14.63 5.25
CA GLN A 244 12.18 13.99 4.25
C GLN A 244 11.70 12.56 3.86
N TRP A 245 10.60 12.50 3.11
CA TRP A 245 10.09 11.24 2.58
C TRP A 245 10.71 10.96 1.19
N PHE A 246 11.02 9.70 0.88
CA PHE A 246 11.75 9.41 -0.36
C PHE A 246 10.94 9.72 -1.62
N THR A 247 9.62 9.56 -1.60
CA THR A 247 8.74 9.99 -2.71
C THR A 247 8.73 11.50 -2.90
N GLU A 248 8.98 12.29 -1.84
CA GLU A 248 9.18 13.73 -1.92
C GLU A 248 10.50 14.06 -2.64
N GLN A 249 11.57 13.28 -2.41
CA GLN A 249 12.82 13.42 -3.16
C GLN A 249 12.61 13.12 -4.64
N ILE A 250 11.86 12.06 -4.98
CA ILE A 250 11.50 11.75 -6.36
C ILE A 250 10.75 12.92 -7.01
N TYR A 251 9.71 13.42 -6.34
CA TYR A 251 8.93 14.57 -6.80
C TYR A 251 9.82 15.81 -7.03
N THR A 252 10.71 16.10 -6.08
CA THR A 252 11.64 17.23 -6.16
C THR A 252 12.59 17.12 -7.36
N GLN A 253 13.07 15.90 -7.69
CA GLN A 253 13.91 15.71 -8.88
C GLN A 253 13.14 15.99 -10.16
N PHE A 254 11.90 15.47 -10.31
CA PHE A 254 11.10 15.68 -11.51
C PHE A 254 10.60 17.11 -11.68
N ILE A 255 10.05 17.70 -10.62
CA ILE A 255 9.26 18.94 -10.71
C ILE A 255 10.09 20.19 -10.36
N THR A 256 10.94 20.10 -9.34
CA THR A 256 11.67 21.29 -8.85
C THR A 256 13.03 21.43 -9.52
N ARG A 257 13.77 20.33 -9.65
CA ARG A 257 15.13 20.32 -10.21
C ARG A 257 15.16 20.05 -11.71
N PHE A 258 14.05 19.55 -12.29
CA PHE A 258 13.96 19.13 -13.70
C PHE A 258 15.05 18.12 -14.08
N ASN A 259 15.49 17.30 -13.13
CA ASN A 259 16.44 16.21 -13.30
C ASN A 259 15.67 14.88 -13.42
N TRP A 260 15.14 14.64 -14.60
CA TRP A 260 14.26 13.51 -14.87
C TRP A 260 15.01 12.17 -14.79
N GLU A 261 16.29 12.16 -15.15
CA GLU A 261 17.16 11.01 -15.09
C GLU A 261 17.32 10.50 -13.63
N GLN A 262 17.59 11.40 -12.71
CA GLN A 262 17.72 11.08 -11.30
C GLN A 262 16.37 10.71 -10.67
N GLY A 263 15.30 11.42 -11.03
CA GLY A 263 13.95 11.10 -10.59
C GLY A 263 13.53 9.69 -11.01
N ALA A 264 13.83 9.31 -12.26
CA ALA A 264 13.56 7.97 -12.78
C ALA A 264 14.39 6.89 -12.05
N ALA A 265 15.68 7.13 -11.82
CA ALA A 265 16.54 6.20 -11.07
C ALA A 265 16.02 5.98 -9.64
N PHE A 266 15.61 7.04 -8.94
CA PHE A 266 15.03 6.95 -7.60
C PHE A 266 13.68 6.20 -7.61
N GLY A 267 12.85 6.42 -8.64
CA GLY A 267 11.62 5.64 -8.82
C GLY A 267 11.89 4.15 -8.96
N PHE A 268 12.91 3.75 -9.74
CA PHE A 268 13.30 2.34 -9.88
C PHE A 268 13.89 1.75 -8.62
N LEU A 269 14.65 2.52 -7.83
CA LEU A 269 15.13 2.08 -6.51
C LEU A 269 13.95 1.79 -5.57
N LEU A 270 12.95 2.67 -5.55
CA LEU A 270 11.75 2.46 -4.74
C LEU A 270 10.94 1.25 -5.22
N LEU A 271 10.79 1.07 -6.53
CA LEU A 271 10.14 -0.10 -7.13
C LEU A 271 10.89 -1.40 -6.77
N GLY A 272 12.22 -1.40 -6.85
CA GLY A 272 13.04 -2.54 -6.45
C GLY A 272 12.89 -2.88 -4.98
N LEU A 273 12.90 -1.87 -4.10
CA LEU A 273 12.68 -2.04 -2.67
C LEU A 273 11.30 -2.63 -2.38
N SER A 274 10.24 -2.05 -2.96
CA SER A 274 8.87 -2.51 -2.75
C SER A 274 8.70 -3.96 -3.18
N THR A 275 9.23 -4.31 -4.34
CA THR A 275 9.20 -5.69 -4.87
C THR A 275 9.97 -6.65 -3.95
N ALA A 276 11.15 -6.25 -3.47
CA ALA A 276 11.96 -7.08 -2.57
C ALA A 276 11.25 -7.32 -1.23
N ILE A 277 10.65 -6.30 -0.61
CA ILE A 277 9.94 -6.41 0.67
C ILE A 277 8.68 -7.26 0.51
N VAL A 278 7.89 -7.04 -0.56
CA VAL A 278 6.69 -7.84 -0.85
C VAL A 278 7.07 -9.30 -1.09
N TRP A 279 8.11 -9.55 -1.88
CA TRP A 279 8.60 -10.92 -2.12
C TRP A 279 9.07 -11.60 -0.82
N ALA A 280 9.82 -10.88 0.02
CA ALA A 280 10.25 -11.37 1.34
C ALA A 280 9.04 -11.67 2.24
N GLY A 281 8.04 -10.79 2.29
CA GLY A 281 6.81 -10.98 3.05
C GLY A 281 6.03 -12.22 2.62
N LEU A 282 5.86 -12.42 1.31
CA LEU A 282 5.21 -13.61 0.75
C LEU A 282 5.98 -14.89 1.08
N LYS A 283 7.30 -14.87 0.96
CA LYS A 283 8.14 -16.03 1.29
C LYS A 283 8.07 -16.39 2.77
N LEU A 284 8.06 -15.40 3.66
CA LEU A 284 7.94 -15.60 5.11
C LEU A 284 6.55 -16.12 5.52
N SER A 285 5.50 -15.67 4.83
CA SER A 285 4.14 -16.15 5.09
C SER A 285 3.85 -17.55 4.53
N GLY A 286 4.79 -18.15 3.77
CA GLY A 286 4.61 -19.46 3.14
C GLY A 286 3.58 -19.49 2.00
N GLN A 287 3.11 -18.31 1.56
CA GLN A 287 2.09 -18.19 0.53
C GLN A 287 2.71 -17.97 -0.85
N LYS A 288 2.14 -18.63 -1.87
CA LYS A 288 2.53 -18.38 -3.27
C LYS A 288 1.71 -17.21 -3.82
N PHE A 289 2.36 -16.34 -4.58
CA PHE A 289 1.74 -15.16 -5.20
C PHE A 289 0.41 -15.49 -5.93
N GLY A 290 0.35 -16.65 -6.60
CA GLY A 290 -0.86 -17.11 -7.28
C GLY A 290 -2.01 -17.50 -6.36
N GLU A 291 -1.77 -17.92 -5.13
CA GLU A 291 -2.81 -18.30 -4.17
C GLU A 291 -3.47 -17.06 -3.53
N VAL A 292 -2.69 -16.00 -3.33
CA VAL A 292 -3.19 -14.70 -2.82
C VAL A 292 -4.13 -14.05 -3.83
N MET A 293 -3.81 -14.14 -5.13
CA MET A 293 -4.62 -13.56 -6.23
C MET A 293 -5.88 -14.36 -6.57
N GLN A 294 -5.95 -15.64 -6.23
CA GLN A 294 -7.12 -16.49 -6.52
C GLN A 294 -8.20 -16.45 -5.43
N ARG A 295 -7.85 -15.96 -4.24
CA ARG A 295 -8.77 -15.93 -3.09
C ARG A 295 -9.25 -14.51 -2.73
N SER A 296 -8.79 -13.49 -3.43
CA SER A 296 -9.29 -12.11 -3.38
C SER A 296 -10.35 -11.88 -4.47
#